data_409b9481ff17e26a46a77d53142232f1
#
_entry.id   409b9481ff17e26a46a77d53142232f1
#
_cell.length_a   1.000
_cell.length_b   1.000
_cell.length_c   1.000
_cell.angle_alpha   90.00
_cell.angle_beta   90.00
_cell.angle_gamma   90.00
#
_symmetry.space_group_name_H-M   'P 1'
#
loop_
_entity.id
_entity.type
_entity.pdbx_description
1 polymer ?
#
loop_
_entity_poly.entity_id
_entity_poly.type
_entity_poly.pdbx_seq_one_letter_code
_entity_poly.pdbx_strand_id
1 'polypeptide(L)'
;MLTSFYGTIEATPIKGKDMKKFFTLFIAIFICFYYSSVALADGFDAAAKNVIAFDSNTGKILYEKEADTPVPVGSLSKLLTAYLVYDAIQAEKITMDSPVDISDYSLNLTTNYDISNLPLDKGRYTVEELLEASLIANANSATISLAEKIAGSEKKFVDMMKNKLKEWGITNAKIVNSTGLNNSYLGDHIYPGSKKDDENQLSAYALAIISYHLLEDFPQVLNITEKTSFIFDGLEVQTSNYMLKDMPSYRKGVNGLKTGASDQGGVSFIASAKEGEMRLITIVLNVENAAEDIKARFSAASNIMDYIANNFVVTTLAEQGKTYENSSIAVINGNEDKINAIATKDLKIIQRIGSDLEPKVTFKTYKSNYKAPLAARTHIGTLSYKDTDLIGKGYLEKEPSVVMQSEKEISMGFFLKVWWHDFVEFVNEKL
;
A
#
# COMPACT_ATOMS: atom_id res chain seq x y z
N MET A 1 -66.16 37.75 33.93
CA MET A 1 -65.78 38.99 33.20
C MET A 1 -64.45 38.79 32.62
N LEU A 2 -64.45 38.41 31.36
CA LEU A 2 -63.24 38.22 30.53
C LEU A 2 -63.24 39.37 29.54
N THR A 3 -62.27 40.27 29.63
CA THR A 3 -62.06 41.32 28.64
C THR A 3 -60.77 40.97 27.80
N SER A 4 -61.02 40.78 26.51
CA SER A 4 -60.09 40.57 25.40
C SER A 4 -59.22 41.78 25.24
N PHE A 5 -57.85 41.52 25.11
CA PHE A 5 -56.89 42.46 24.55
C PHE A 5 -56.47 41.95 23.15
N TYR A 6 -57.11 42.53 22.13
CA TYR A 6 -56.58 42.48 20.75
C TYR A 6 -55.83 43.76 20.50
N GLY A 7 -54.51 43.69 20.52
CA GLY A 7 -53.63 44.76 20.00
C GLY A 7 -53.40 44.56 18.49
N THR A 8 -53.91 45.47 17.69
CA THR A 8 -53.59 45.57 16.24
C THR A 8 -52.19 46.05 16.06
N ILE A 9 -51.37 45.20 15.44
CA ILE A 9 -50.01 45.58 14.98
C ILE A 9 -50.19 46.36 13.67
N GLU A 10 -50.06 47.68 13.71
CA GLU A 10 -49.94 48.50 12.49
C GLU A 10 -48.58 48.28 11.87
N ALA A 11 -48.55 47.67 10.69
CA ALA A 11 -47.36 47.52 9.87
C ALA A 11 -47.02 48.88 9.22
N THR A 12 -46.03 49.57 9.72
CA THR A 12 -45.48 50.78 9.08
C THR A 12 -44.76 50.40 7.77
N PRO A 13 -45.07 51.05 6.66
CA PRO A 13 -44.43 50.73 5.39
C PRO A 13 -42.93 51.14 5.42
N ILE A 14 -42.05 50.20 5.19
CA ILE A 14 -40.59 50.41 5.10
C ILE A 14 -40.29 51.27 3.86
N LYS A 15 -39.73 52.47 4.05
CA LYS A 15 -39.38 53.36 2.95
C LYS A 15 -38.28 52.73 2.07
N GLY A 16 -38.39 52.85 0.74
CA GLY A 16 -37.57 52.18 -0.25
C GLY A 16 -36.03 52.30 -0.11
N LYS A 17 -35.56 53.22 0.75
CA LYS A 17 -34.12 53.38 1.09
C LYS A 17 -33.65 52.31 2.11
N ASP A 18 -34.55 51.85 2.98
CA ASP A 18 -34.24 50.79 3.98
C ASP A 18 -34.40 49.41 3.38
N MET A 19 -35.24 49.24 2.37
CA MET A 19 -35.40 47.99 1.62
C MET A 19 -34.13 47.64 0.82
N LYS A 20 -33.43 48.67 0.27
CA LYS A 20 -32.13 48.45 -0.39
C LYS A 20 -31.05 48.01 0.60
N LYS A 21 -31.01 48.59 1.79
CA LYS A 21 -30.10 48.15 2.88
C LYS A 21 -30.40 46.76 3.37
N PHE A 22 -31.67 46.39 3.51
CA PHE A 22 -32.08 45.06 3.90
C PHE A 22 -31.72 44.02 2.83
N PHE A 23 -31.91 44.35 1.56
CA PHE A 23 -31.52 43.48 0.42
C PHE A 23 -30.02 43.33 0.32
N THR A 24 -29.23 44.41 0.56
CA THR A 24 -27.77 44.33 0.58
C THR A 24 -27.25 43.53 1.77
N LEU A 25 -27.89 43.64 2.94
CA LEU A 25 -27.54 42.82 4.11
C LEU A 25 -27.92 41.35 3.90
N PHE A 26 -29.06 41.08 3.25
CA PHE A 26 -29.50 39.70 2.94
C PHE A 26 -28.57 39.05 1.90
N ILE A 27 -28.13 39.79 0.86
CA ILE A 27 -27.13 39.32 -0.12
C ILE A 27 -25.80 39.10 0.57
N ALA A 28 -25.36 39.97 1.47
CA ALA A 28 -24.09 39.80 2.20
C ALA A 28 -24.13 38.56 3.12
N ILE A 29 -25.24 38.33 3.81
CA ILE A 29 -25.47 37.12 4.62
C ILE A 29 -25.51 35.87 3.73
N PHE A 30 -26.19 35.93 2.58
CA PHE A 30 -26.23 34.79 1.63
C PHE A 30 -24.87 34.50 1.01
N ILE A 31 -24.07 35.53 0.71
CA ILE A 31 -22.69 35.39 0.25
C ILE A 31 -21.81 34.80 1.36
N CYS A 32 -21.99 35.23 2.63
CA CYS A 32 -21.29 34.61 3.75
C CYS A 32 -21.68 33.13 3.96
N PHE A 33 -22.95 32.76 3.74
CA PHE A 33 -23.38 31.35 3.78
C PHE A 33 -22.88 30.52 2.59
N TYR A 34 -22.72 31.12 1.41
CA TYR A 34 -22.14 30.45 0.24
C TYR A 34 -20.62 30.25 0.34
N TYR A 35 -19.92 31.12 1.09
CA TYR A 35 -18.48 30.97 1.36
C TYR A 35 -18.17 30.14 2.60
N SER A 36 -19.18 29.71 3.38
CA SER A 36 -18.99 28.96 4.63
C SER A 36 -18.94 27.45 4.46
N SER A 37 -18.81 26.91 3.24
CA SER A 37 -18.68 25.46 3.03
C SER A 37 -17.52 25.05 2.13
N VAL A 38 -16.50 25.89 2.00
CA VAL A 38 -15.16 25.34 1.86
C VAL A 38 -14.63 25.19 3.28
N ALA A 39 -15.03 24.10 3.96
CA ALA A 39 -14.17 23.55 4.99
C ALA A 39 -12.85 23.29 4.27
N LEU A 40 -11.91 24.23 4.40
CA LEU A 40 -10.51 23.92 4.34
C LEU A 40 -10.36 22.75 5.30
N ALA A 41 -10.26 21.53 4.80
CA ALA A 41 -9.70 20.44 5.56
C ALA A 41 -8.45 21.06 6.18
N ASP A 42 -8.43 21.16 7.51
CA ASP A 42 -7.27 21.63 8.25
C ASP A 42 -6.11 20.85 7.68
N GLY A 43 -5.21 21.53 6.94
CA GLY A 43 -4.28 20.85 6.07
C GLY A 43 -3.30 20.05 6.91
N PHE A 44 -3.62 18.78 7.19
CA PHE A 44 -2.69 17.88 7.85
C PHE A 44 -1.37 17.90 7.07
N ASP A 45 -0.30 18.32 7.70
CA ASP A 45 1.04 18.27 7.15
C ASP A 45 1.92 17.35 7.99
N ALA A 46 2.42 16.29 7.35
CA ALA A 46 3.27 15.31 8.00
C ALA A 46 4.64 15.91 8.32
N ALA A 47 5.17 15.66 9.52
CA ALA A 47 6.47 16.13 10.00
C ALA A 47 7.65 15.33 9.36
N ALA A 48 7.64 15.25 8.03
CA ALA A 48 8.69 14.64 7.21
C ALA A 48 8.65 15.27 5.81
N LYS A 49 9.78 15.24 5.10
CA LYS A 49 9.87 15.88 3.77
C LYS A 49 9.21 15.07 2.67
N ASN A 50 9.41 13.74 2.66
CA ASN A 50 8.89 12.87 1.62
C ASN A 50 8.05 11.78 2.29
N VAL A 51 6.78 11.71 1.96
CA VAL A 51 5.82 10.85 2.65
C VAL A 51 4.91 10.17 1.66
N ILE A 52 4.56 8.92 1.92
CA ILE A 52 3.44 8.23 1.32
C ILE A 52 2.80 7.28 2.33
N ALA A 53 1.49 7.20 2.33
CA ALA A 53 0.76 6.18 3.07
C ALA A 53 -0.31 5.55 2.18
N PHE A 54 -0.44 4.24 2.24
CA PHE A 54 -1.35 3.47 1.41
C PHE A 54 -1.89 2.24 2.14
N ASP A 55 -3.04 1.76 1.71
CA ASP A 55 -3.55 0.46 2.14
C ASP A 55 -2.99 -0.65 1.24
N SER A 56 -2.28 -1.59 1.83
CA SER A 56 -1.65 -2.69 1.08
C SER A 56 -2.67 -3.72 0.54
N ASN A 57 -3.91 -3.78 1.08
CA ASN A 57 -4.92 -4.69 0.58
C ASN A 57 -5.54 -4.23 -0.75
N THR A 58 -5.64 -2.91 -0.95
CA THR A 58 -6.25 -2.31 -2.15
C THR A 58 -5.24 -1.60 -3.05
N GLY A 59 -4.05 -1.29 -2.54
CA GLY A 59 -3.05 -0.46 -3.20
C GLY A 59 -3.40 1.04 -3.22
N LYS A 60 -4.53 1.47 -2.59
CA LYS A 60 -4.96 2.87 -2.61
C LYS A 60 -4.03 3.77 -1.80
N ILE A 61 -3.58 4.86 -2.42
CA ILE A 61 -2.80 5.92 -1.76
C ILE A 61 -3.77 6.80 -0.95
N LEU A 62 -3.46 6.99 0.34
CA LEU A 62 -4.30 7.69 1.31
C LEU A 62 -3.69 9.01 1.78
N TYR A 63 -2.39 9.17 1.60
CA TYR A 63 -1.65 10.42 1.85
C TYR A 63 -0.36 10.42 1.03
N GLU A 64 0.03 11.58 0.51
CA GLU A 64 1.37 11.79 -0.06
C GLU A 64 1.85 13.23 0.13
N LYS A 65 3.19 13.38 0.23
CA LYS A 65 3.92 14.65 0.26
C LYS A 65 5.27 14.42 -0.40
N GLU A 66 5.57 15.12 -1.50
CA GLU A 66 6.83 14.99 -2.24
C GLU A 66 7.26 13.54 -2.49
N ALA A 67 6.27 12.64 -2.76
CA ALA A 67 6.48 11.20 -2.75
C ALA A 67 7.33 10.67 -3.92
N ASP A 68 7.42 11.40 -5.04
CA ASP A 68 8.17 10.98 -6.23
C ASP A 68 9.66 11.38 -6.22
N THR A 69 10.08 12.23 -5.29
CA THR A 69 11.46 12.74 -5.22
C THR A 69 12.41 11.68 -4.65
N PRO A 70 13.42 11.18 -5.41
CA PRO A 70 14.43 10.26 -4.88
C PRO A 70 15.32 10.96 -3.85
N VAL A 71 15.47 10.34 -2.70
CA VAL A 71 16.33 10.79 -1.61
C VAL A 71 17.16 9.63 -1.07
N PRO A 72 18.29 9.88 -0.39
CA PRO A 72 19.03 8.84 0.30
C PRO A 72 18.18 8.17 1.36
N VAL A 73 18.05 6.84 1.32
CA VAL A 73 17.10 6.08 2.15
C VAL A 73 17.76 5.19 3.20
N GLY A 74 19.08 5.06 3.15
CA GLY A 74 19.84 4.24 4.09
C GLY A 74 19.30 2.81 4.17
N SER A 75 19.21 2.30 5.38
CA SER A 75 18.80 0.91 5.66
C SER A 75 17.39 0.52 5.20
N LEU A 76 16.55 1.44 4.70
CA LEU A 76 15.30 1.05 4.05
C LEU A 76 15.55 0.25 2.77
N SER A 77 16.72 0.39 2.16
CA SER A 77 17.19 -0.43 1.04
C SER A 77 17.14 -1.93 1.31
N LYS A 78 17.29 -2.34 2.58
CA LYS A 78 17.27 -3.75 3.01
C LYS A 78 15.92 -4.44 2.78
N LEU A 79 14.82 -3.67 2.56
CA LEU A 79 13.54 -4.27 2.16
C LEU A 79 13.60 -4.87 0.76
N LEU A 80 14.28 -4.20 -0.18
CA LEU A 80 14.51 -4.78 -1.51
C LEU A 80 15.44 -5.98 -1.45
N THR A 81 16.47 -5.94 -0.57
CA THR A 81 17.32 -7.11 -0.32
C THR A 81 16.52 -8.27 0.26
N ALA A 82 15.66 -8.03 1.27
CA ALA A 82 14.79 -9.05 1.83
C ALA A 82 13.85 -9.64 0.78
N TYR A 83 13.26 -8.80 -0.09
CA TYR A 83 12.44 -9.28 -1.20
C TYR A 83 13.20 -10.28 -2.07
N LEU A 84 14.42 -9.95 -2.49
CA LEU A 84 15.23 -10.83 -3.35
C LEU A 84 15.69 -12.11 -2.63
N VAL A 85 15.84 -12.08 -1.30
CA VAL A 85 16.09 -13.29 -0.49
C VAL A 85 14.86 -14.21 -0.53
N TYR A 86 13.66 -13.67 -0.27
CA TYR A 86 12.43 -14.45 -0.34
C TYR A 86 12.11 -14.94 -1.76
N ASP A 87 12.41 -14.14 -2.80
CA ASP A 87 12.27 -14.52 -4.20
C ASP A 87 13.19 -15.72 -4.54
N ALA A 88 14.42 -15.73 -4.00
CA ALA A 88 15.34 -16.87 -4.14
C ALA A 88 14.87 -18.12 -3.38
N ILE A 89 14.22 -17.95 -2.23
CA ILE A 89 13.59 -19.05 -1.47
C ILE A 89 12.39 -19.60 -2.25
N GLN A 90 11.51 -18.74 -2.76
CA GLN A 90 10.36 -19.16 -3.56
C GLN A 90 10.79 -19.90 -4.84
N ALA A 91 11.91 -19.48 -5.43
CA ALA A 91 12.52 -20.15 -6.59
C ALA A 91 13.30 -21.43 -6.21
N GLU A 92 13.23 -21.91 -4.97
CA GLU A 92 13.91 -23.10 -4.44
C GLU A 92 15.44 -23.10 -4.59
N LYS A 93 16.06 -21.92 -4.75
CA LYS A 93 17.51 -21.78 -4.84
C LYS A 93 18.21 -21.88 -3.49
N ILE A 94 17.54 -21.43 -2.44
CA ILE A 94 17.96 -21.48 -1.04
C ILE A 94 16.72 -21.75 -0.16
N THR A 95 16.96 -22.08 1.12
CA THR A 95 15.93 -22.18 2.16
C THR A 95 16.30 -21.28 3.34
N MET A 96 15.41 -21.09 4.30
CA MET A 96 15.72 -20.35 5.53
C MET A 96 16.89 -20.99 6.31
N ASP A 97 16.99 -22.32 6.29
CA ASP A 97 18.06 -23.08 6.96
C ASP A 97 19.34 -23.18 6.12
N SER A 98 19.37 -22.64 4.89
CA SER A 98 20.56 -22.72 4.04
C SER A 98 21.76 -22.04 4.71
N PRO A 99 22.93 -22.68 4.78
CA PRO A 99 24.12 -22.09 5.37
C PRO A 99 24.68 -20.98 4.47
N VAL A 100 25.12 -19.90 5.09
CA VAL A 100 25.75 -18.74 4.48
C VAL A 100 27.18 -18.62 5.02
N ASP A 101 28.16 -18.70 4.14
CA ASP A 101 29.56 -18.46 4.50
C ASP A 101 29.83 -16.96 4.58
N ILE A 102 30.58 -16.53 5.58
CA ILE A 102 30.92 -15.13 5.82
C ILE A 102 32.24 -14.79 5.11
N SER A 103 32.16 -13.88 4.14
CA SER A 103 33.36 -13.39 3.42
C SER A 103 34.23 -12.49 4.30
N ASP A 104 35.52 -12.37 3.96
CA ASP A 104 36.41 -11.42 4.65
C ASP A 104 35.90 -9.97 4.51
N TYR A 105 35.20 -9.64 3.42
CA TYR A 105 34.58 -8.33 3.22
C TYR A 105 33.50 -8.06 4.26
N SER A 106 32.51 -8.93 4.37
CA SER A 106 31.42 -8.74 5.34
C SER A 106 31.91 -8.88 6.78
N LEU A 107 32.89 -9.76 7.05
CA LEU A 107 33.52 -9.89 8.36
C LEU A 107 34.24 -8.62 8.77
N ASN A 108 35.05 -8.02 7.90
CA ASN A 108 35.82 -6.81 8.22
C ASN A 108 34.91 -5.62 8.54
N LEU A 109 33.69 -5.53 7.96
CA LEU A 109 32.72 -4.49 8.28
C LEU A 109 32.21 -4.59 9.74
N THR A 110 32.25 -5.75 10.37
CA THR A 110 31.80 -5.92 11.77
C THR A 110 32.72 -5.20 12.77
N THR A 111 33.95 -4.89 12.37
CA THR A 111 34.91 -4.15 13.18
C THR A 111 34.75 -2.64 13.10
N ASN A 112 33.89 -2.15 12.21
CA ASN A 112 33.58 -0.73 12.08
C ASN A 112 32.40 -0.38 12.99
N TYR A 113 32.66 0.33 14.09
CA TYR A 113 31.65 0.73 15.09
C TYR A 113 30.83 1.96 14.69
N ASP A 114 31.16 2.62 13.56
CA ASP A 114 30.40 3.78 13.05
C ASP A 114 29.14 3.35 12.30
N ILE A 115 29.01 2.06 11.99
CA ILE A 115 27.87 1.50 11.25
C ILE A 115 27.17 0.39 12.03
N SER A 116 25.86 0.22 11.79
CA SER A 116 25.08 -0.83 12.46
C SER A 116 25.51 -2.22 12.01
N ASN A 117 25.97 -3.03 12.95
CA ASN A 117 26.32 -4.42 12.73
C ASN A 117 26.07 -5.27 13.97
N LEU A 118 26.04 -6.58 13.78
CA LEU A 118 26.24 -7.58 14.82
C LEU A 118 27.61 -8.22 14.61
N PRO A 119 28.28 -8.65 15.68
CA PRO A 119 29.53 -9.39 15.54
C PRO A 119 29.29 -10.67 14.74
N LEU A 120 29.98 -10.82 13.61
CA LEU A 120 30.04 -12.07 12.87
C LEU A 120 31.40 -12.69 13.11
N ASP A 121 31.48 -14.01 13.11
CA ASP A 121 32.73 -14.75 13.03
C ASP A 121 32.83 -15.46 11.65
N LYS A 122 33.85 -16.29 11.44
CA LYS A 122 33.98 -17.13 10.22
C LYS A 122 33.07 -18.37 10.27
N GLY A 123 32.17 -18.44 11.22
CA GLY A 123 31.17 -19.49 11.30
C GLY A 123 30.18 -19.45 10.12
N ARG A 124 29.27 -20.41 10.14
CA ARG A 124 28.15 -20.47 9.21
C ARG A 124 26.90 -20.05 9.93
N TYR A 125 26.22 -19.06 9.35
CA TYR A 125 24.90 -18.62 9.77
C TYR A 125 23.87 -19.13 8.78
N THR A 126 22.63 -19.26 9.21
CA THR A 126 21.51 -19.56 8.32
C THR A 126 20.99 -18.29 7.63
N VAL A 127 20.27 -18.43 6.55
CA VAL A 127 19.59 -17.33 5.86
C VAL A 127 18.62 -16.63 6.84
N GLU A 128 17.91 -17.39 7.69
CA GLU A 128 16.98 -16.84 8.69
C GLU A 128 17.69 -15.94 9.70
N GLU A 129 18.78 -16.43 10.33
CA GLU A 129 19.57 -15.66 11.29
C GLU A 129 20.08 -14.35 10.70
N LEU A 130 20.57 -14.38 9.46
CA LEU A 130 21.07 -13.18 8.79
C LEU A 130 19.94 -12.23 8.33
N LEU A 131 18.74 -12.74 7.99
CA LEU A 131 17.56 -11.91 7.73
C LEU A 131 17.09 -11.20 9.00
N GLU A 132 17.05 -11.89 10.14
CA GLU A 132 16.74 -11.30 11.45
C GLU A 132 17.75 -10.21 11.81
N ALA A 133 19.06 -10.52 11.69
CA ALA A 133 20.12 -9.55 11.91
C ALA A 133 20.00 -8.32 11.00
N SER A 134 19.68 -8.52 9.72
CA SER A 134 19.50 -7.45 8.74
C SER A 134 18.28 -6.57 9.02
N LEU A 135 17.11 -7.19 9.29
CA LEU A 135 15.84 -6.47 9.40
C LEU A 135 15.61 -5.88 10.79
N ILE A 136 15.94 -6.61 11.86
CA ILE A 136 15.70 -6.21 13.26
C ILE A 136 16.85 -5.33 13.77
N ALA A 137 18.10 -5.79 13.63
CA ALA A 137 19.28 -5.12 14.16
C ALA A 137 19.95 -4.14 13.16
N ASN A 138 19.45 -4.05 11.93
CA ASN A 138 20.07 -3.25 10.85
C ASN A 138 21.48 -3.72 10.44
N ALA A 139 21.91 -4.96 10.75
CA ALA A 139 23.25 -5.46 10.51
C ALA A 139 23.63 -5.41 9.01
N ASN A 140 24.59 -4.57 8.65
CA ASN A 140 25.01 -4.38 7.28
C ASN A 140 25.82 -5.59 6.78
N SER A 141 26.70 -6.15 7.60
CA SER A 141 27.48 -7.35 7.27
C SER A 141 26.59 -8.55 6.95
N ALA A 142 25.53 -8.77 7.76
CA ALA A 142 24.55 -9.83 7.51
C ALA A 142 23.82 -9.62 6.17
N THR A 143 23.48 -8.38 5.83
CA THR A 143 22.82 -8.01 4.56
C THR A 143 23.72 -8.31 3.36
N ILE A 144 24.99 -7.94 3.44
CA ILE A 144 26.00 -8.23 2.40
C ILE A 144 26.19 -9.73 2.24
N SER A 145 26.31 -10.49 3.35
CA SER A 145 26.46 -11.94 3.29
C SER A 145 25.28 -12.64 2.59
N LEU A 146 24.04 -12.17 2.84
CA LEU A 146 22.87 -12.63 2.09
C LEU A 146 22.95 -12.31 0.59
N ALA A 147 23.38 -11.10 0.26
CA ALA A 147 23.55 -10.68 -1.13
C ALA A 147 24.62 -11.54 -1.85
N GLU A 148 25.75 -11.80 -1.20
CA GLU A 148 26.81 -12.67 -1.72
C GLU A 148 26.35 -14.12 -1.87
N LYS A 149 25.56 -14.65 -0.91
CA LYS A 149 24.97 -15.98 -0.99
C LYS A 149 24.11 -16.18 -2.21
N ILE A 150 23.29 -15.17 -2.57
CA ILE A 150 22.33 -15.26 -3.68
C ILE A 150 23.02 -15.06 -5.04
N ALA A 151 23.89 -14.05 -5.12
CA ALA A 151 24.44 -13.60 -6.40
C ALA A 151 25.94 -13.95 -6.61
N GLY A 152 26.60 -14.50 -5.59
CA GLY A 152 28.04 -14.77 -5.59
C GLY A 152 28.90 -13.51 -5.37
N SER A 153 28.32 -12.30 -5.39
CA SER A 153 28.95 -11.04 -4.96
C SER A 153 27.90 -9.95 -4.77
N GLU A 154 28.17 -8.97 -3.90
CA GLU A 154 27.29 -7.83 -3.71
C GLU A 154 27.08 -7.02 -5.01
N LYS A 155 28.12 -6.86 -5.86
CA LYS A 155 28.01 -6.16 -7.15
C LYS A 155 26.97 -6.79 -8.07
N LYS A 156 26.97 -8.11 -8.22
CA LYS A 156 25.95 -8.82 -9.00
C LYS A 156 24.56 -8.74 -8.35
N PHE A 157 24.51 -8.72 -7.03
CA PHE A 157 23.26 -8.54 -6.32
C PHE A 157 22.65 -7.15 -6.56
N VAL A 158 23.46 -6.09 -6.61
CA VAL A 158 23.04 -4.74 -7.01
C VAL A 158 22.44 -4.74 -8.42
N ASP A 159 23.00 -5.52 -9.36
CA ASP A 159 22.39 -5.67 -10.69
C ASP A 159 20.99 -6.32 -10.59
N MET A 160 20.84 -7.34 -9.74
CA MET A 160 19.52 -7.95 -9.49
C MET A 160 18.53 -6.94 -8.89
N MET A 161 18.96 -6.14 -7.91
CA MET A 161 18.15 -5.07 -7.32
C MET A 161 17.66 -4.07 -8.39
N LYS A 162 18.57 -3.59 -9.24
CA LYS A 162 18.25 -2.66 -10.34
C LYS A 162 17.28 -3.27 -11.35
N ASN A 163 17.47 -4.55 -11.70
CA ASN A 163 16.58 -5.26 -12.62
C ASN A 163 15.18 -5.41 -12.04
N LYS A 164 15.05 -5.76 -10.74
CA LYS A 164 13.76 -5.87 -10.07
C LYS A 164 13.03 -4.53 -10.01
N LEU A 165 13.71 -3.44 -9.69
CA LEU A 165 13.13 -2.11 -9.72
C LEU A 165 12.64 -1.72 -11.13
N LYS A 166 13.42 -2.05 -12.17
CA LYS A 166 13.02 -1.83 -13.56
C LYS A 166 11.78 -2.66 -13.95
N GLU A 167 11.71 -3.91 -13.51
CA GLU A 167 10.55 -4.80 -13.69
C GLU A 167 9.27 -4.16 -13.11
N TRP A 168 9.38 -3.53 -11.95
CA TRP A 168 8.28 -2.79 -11.31
C TRP A 168 8.07 -1.36 -11.84
N GLY A 169 8.74 -0.99 -12.94
CA GLY A 169 8.58 0.33 -13.55
C GLY A 169 9.27 1.48 -12.81
N ILE A 170 10.11 1.20 -11.81
CA ILE A 170 10.86 2.20 -11.06
C ILE A 170 12.12 2.55 -11.84
N THR A 171 12.17 3.74 -12.44
CA THR A 171 13.24 4.17 -13.34
C THR A 171 14.11 5.29 -12.78
N ASN A 172 13.70 5.94 -11.69
CA ASN A 172 14.37 7.09 -11.08
C ASN A 172 15.19 6.73 -9.82
N ALA A 173 15.41 5.44 -9.56
CA ALA A 173 16.19 4.97 -8.42
C ALA A 173 17.69 4.92 -8.72
N LYS A 174 18.50 5.18 -7.70
CA LYS A 174 19.96 4.94 -7.70
C LYS A 174 20.28 3.87 -6.67
N ILE A 175 20.81 2.72 -7.09
CA ILE A 175 21.21 1.62 -6.22
C ILE A 175 22.69 1.35 -6.42
N VAL A 176 23.45 1.38 -5.35
CA VAL A 176 24.93 1.21 -5.37
C VAL A 176 25.44 0.12 -4.42
N ASN A 177 24.59 -0.34 -3.47
CA ASN A 177 24.91 -1.48 -2.60
C ASN A 177 23.63 -2.15 -2.09
N SER A 178 23.76 -3.28 -1.40
CA SER A 178 22.64 -4.06 -0.87
C SER A 178 22.04 -3.51 0.44
N THR A 179 22.76 -2.62 1.12
CA THR A 179 22.50 -2.21 2.50
C THR A 179 21.87 -0.83 2.63
N GLY A 180 22.21 0.08 1.68
CA GLY A 180 21.94 1.51 1.78
C GLY A 180 23.00 2.31 2.53
N LEU A 181 24.15 1.71 2.87
CA LEU A 181 25.28 2.43 3.45
C LEU A 181 25.81 3.47 2.46
N ASN A 182 26.45 4.52 3.01
CA ASN A 182 27.33 5.36 2.22
C ASN A 182 28.53 4.53 1.74
N ASN A 183 28.90 4.67 0.46
CA ASN A 183 29.99 3.93 -0.16
C ASN A 183 31.34 4.16 0.53
N SER A 184 31.50 5.27 1.27
CA SER A 184 32.73 5.57 2.03
C SER A 184 33.11 4.47 3.03
N TYR A 185 32.13 3.72 3.53
CA TYR A 185 32.33 2.60 4.45
C TYR A 185 32.73 1.29 3.75
N LEU A 186 32.58 1.18 2.41
CA LEU A 186 32.73 -0.06 1.68
C LEU A 186 34.12 -0.27 1.04
N GLY A 187 35.02 0.71 1.19
CA GLY A 187 36.39 0.64 0.65
C GLY A 187 36.40 0.38 -0.87
N ASP A 188 37.13 -0.66 -1.28
CA ASP A 188 37.26 -1.05 -2.71
C ASP A 188 36.05 -1.89 -3.22
N HIS A 189 35.09 -2.18 -2.35
CA HIS A 189 33.93 -3.02 -2.68
C HIS A 189 32.76 -2.23 -3.31
N ILE A 190 32.92 -0.91 -3.53
CA ILE A 190 31.90 -0.08 -4.15
C ILE A 190 31.46 -0.61 -5.53
N TYR A 191 30.21 -0.34 -5.89
CA TYR A 191 29.67 -0.73 -7.18
C TYR A 191 30.37 0.01 -8.34
N PRO A 192 30.72 -0.65 -9.46
CA PRO A 192 31.42 -0.04 -10.58
C PRO A 192 30.71 1.20 -11.11
N GLY A 193 31.43 2.29 -11.27
CA GLY A 193 30.91 3.58 -11.76
C GLY A 193 30.20 4.42 -10.69
N SER A 194 30.06 3.94 -9.46
CA SER A 194 29.60 4.77 -8.34
C SER A 194 30.76 5.57 -7.71
N LYS A 195 30.40 6.64 -7.01
CA LYS A 195 31.34 7.50 -6.30
C LYS A 195 31.50 7.02 -4.84
N LYS A 196 32.59 7.46 -4.21
CA LYS A 196 32.92 7.11 -2.84
C LYS A 196 31.86 7.57 -1.80
N ASP A 197 31.17 8.65 -2.10
CA ASP A 197 30.14 9.26 -1.24
C ASP A 197 28.70 8.94 -1.67
N ASP A 198 28.55 8.03 -2.64
CA ASP A 198 27.22 7.64 -3.12
C ASP A 198 26.46 6.80 -2.08
N GLU A 199 25.14 7.02 -2.01
CA GLU A 199 24.18 6.23 -1.26
C GLU A 199 23.05 5.76 -2.19
N ASN A 200 22.29 4.75 -1.76
CA ASN A 200 21.07 4.37 -2.43
C ASN A 200 20.03 5.48 -2.33
N GLN A 201 19.46 5.87 -3.46
CA GLN A 201 18.39 6.87 -3.53
C GLN A 201 17.12 6.24 -4.09
N LEU A 202 16.04 6.37 -3.33
CA LEU A 202 14.69 5.92 -3.67
C LEU A 202 13.69 7.00 -3.29
N SER A 203 12.61 7.10 -4.02
CA SER A 203 11.47 7.94 -3.62
C SER A 203 10.58 7.20 -2.62
N ALA A 204 9.76 7.93 -1.87
CA ALA A 204 8.76 7.32 -1.00
C ALA A 204 7.81 6.42 -1.83
N TYR A 205 7.46 6.83 -3.05
CA TYR A 205 6.66 6.03 -3.98
C TYR A 205 7.37 4.73 -4.39
N ALA A 206 8.68 4.77 -4.68
CA ALA A 206 9.44 3.56 -4.99
C ALA A 206 9.48 2.59 -3.81
N LEU A 207 9.66 3.11 -2.58
CA LEU A 207 9.60 2.30 -1.37
C LEU A 207 8.20 1.75 -1.10
N ALA A 208 7.14 2.48 -1.49
CA ALA A 208 5.76 1.98 -1.41
C ALA A 208 5.56 0.77 -2.32
N ILE A 209 6.04 0.82 -3.57
CA ILE A 209 6.00 -0.32 -4.50
C ILE A 209 6.79 -1.51 -3.94
N ILE A 210 8.01 -1.29 -3.43
CA ILE A 210 8.83 -2.35 -2.81
C ILE A 210 8.09 -2.98 -1.62
N SER A 211 7.52 -2.16 -0.73
CA SER A 211 6.81 -2.64 0.45
C SER A 211 5.52 -3.37 0.09
N TYR A 212 4.80 -2.90 -0.94
CA TYR A 212 3.59 -3.52 -1.46
C TYR A 212 3.90 -4.94 -1.97
N HIS A 213 4.86 -5.08 -2.88
CA HIS A 213 5.26 -6.39 -3.40
C HIS A 213 5.83 -7.30 -2.30
N LEU A 214 6.63 -6.77 -1.38
CA LEU A 214 7.17 -7.56 -0.27
C LEU A 214 6.05 -8.16 0.59
N LEU A 215 4.99 -7.43 0.86
CA LEU A 215 3.87 -7.88 1.69
C LEU A 215 2.84 -8.72 0.92
N GLU A 216 2.67 -8.47 -0.38
CA GLU A 216 1.78 -9.25 -1.25
C GLU A 216 2.37 -10.63 -1.54
N ASP A 217 3.64 -10.68 -1.94
CA ASP A 217 4.31 -11.91 -2.36
C ASP A 217 4.86 -12.71 -1.15
N PHE A 218 5.33 -12.02 -0.11
CA PHE A 218 6.05 -12.61 1.03
C PHE A 218 5.56 -12.06 2.39
N PRO A 219 4.27 -12.18 2.73
CA PRO A 219 3.71 -11.64 3.99
C PRO A 219 4.38 -12.21 5.25
N GLN A 220 5.05 -13.37 5.16
CA GLN A 220 5.80 -13.97 6.26
C GLN A 220 7.00 -13.12 6.74
N VAL A 221 7.44 -12.10 5.99
CA VAL A 221 8.45 -11.14 6.45
C VAL A 221 8.02 -10.47 7.77
N LEU A 222 6.71 -10.33 7.98
CA LEU A 222 6.16 -9.77 9.21
C LEU A 222 6.49 -10.62 10.44
N ASN A 223 6.64 -11.96 10.30
CA ASN A 223 7.06 -12.83 11.39
C ASN A 223 8.46 -12.48 11.94
N ILE A 224 9.29 -11.82 11.11
CA ILE A 224 10.59 -11.30 11.53
C ILE A 224 10.42 -9.87 12.07
N THR A 225 9.77 -8.99 11.32
CA THR A 225 9.76 -7.54 11.64
C THR A 225 8.89 -7.17 12.84
N GLU A 226 8.00 -8.07 13.30
CA GLU A 226 7.20 -7.88 14.51
C GLU A 226 7.93 -8.27 15.81
N LYS A 227 9.09 -8.93 15.71
CA LYS A 227 9.88 -9.33 16.87
C LYS A 227 10.47 -8.10 17.55
N THR A 228 10.32 -8.02 18.87
CA THR A 228 10.92 -6.97 19.70
C THR A 228 12.37 -7.29 20.08
N SER A 229 12.72 -8.59 20.09
CA SER A 229 14.08 -9.08 20.24
C SER A 229 14.24 -10.43 19.56
N PHE A 230 15.48 -10.85 19.35
CA PHE A 230 15.85 -12.19 18.89
C PHE A 230 17.21 -12.59 19.48
N ILE A 231 17.52 -13.87 19.45
CA ILE A 231 18.82 -14.37 19.91
C ILE A 231 19.74 -14.50 18.72
N PHE A 232 20.86 -13.83 18.74
CA PHE A 232 21.91 -13.92 17.75
C PHE A 232 23.23 -14.33 18.41
N ASP A 233 23.76 -15.49 18.06
CA ASP A 233 25.00 -16.05 18.64
C ASP A 233 25.00 -16.03 20.18
N GLY A 234 23.87 -16.41 20.79
CA GLY A 234 23.66 -16.45 22.23
C GLY A 234 23.41 -15.07 22.89
N LEU A 235 23.40 -13.99 22.15
CA LEU A 235 23.13 -12.63 22.64
C LEU A 235 21.67 -12.22 22.31
N GLU A 236 20.98 -11.65 23.28
CA GLU A 236 19.67 -11.03 23.02
C GLU A 236 19.86 -9.66 22.36
N VAL A 237 19.30 -9.51 21.16
CA VAL A 237 19.38 -8.29 20.36
C VAL A 237 17.99 -7.65 20.26
N GLN A 238 17.89 -6.38 20.64
CA GLN A 238 16.66 -5.63 20.66
C GLN A 238 16.38 -4.97 19.28
N THR A 239 15.10 -4.82 18.96
CA THR A 239 14.67 -4.09 17.77
C THR A 239 14.91 -2.58 17.89
N SER A 240 15.11 -1.93 16.74
CA SER A 240 15.10 -0.47 16.62
C SER A 240 13.71 0.10 16.29
N ASN A 241 12.69 -0.76 16.10
CA ASN A 241 11.30 -0.32 15.85
C ASN A 241 10.56 -0.11 17.18
N TYR A 242 10.54 1.13 17.68
CA TYR A 242 9.92 1.46 18.96
C TYR A 242 8.38 1.50 18.91
N MET A 243 7.74 1.30 17.76
CA MET A 243 6.28 1.20 17.66
C MET A 243 5.73 -0.20 17.94
N LEU A 244 6.58 -1.21 18.07
CA LEU A 244 6.15 -2.57 18.40
C LEU A 244 5.66 -2.68 19.85
N LYS A 245 4.97 -3.78 20.17
CA LYS A 245 4.44 -4.04 21.51
C LYS A 245 5.54 -3.96 22.56
N ASP A 246 5.21 -3.36 23.71
CA ASP A 246 6.10 -3.17 24.85
C ASP A 246 7.31 -2.25 24.60
N MET A 247 7.36 -1.55 23.46
CA MET A 247 8.39 -0.58 23.10
C MET A 247 7.94 0.88 23.41
N PRO A 248 8.90 1.84 23.54
CA PRO A 248 8.63 3.20 24.04
C PRO A 248 7.63 4.06 23.24
N SER A 249 7.39 3.75 21.96
CA SER A 249 6.44 4.44 21.09
C SER A 249 5.33 3.49 20.61
N TYR A 250 4.99 2.49 21.43
CA TYR A 250 4.03 1.47 21.08
C TYR A 250 2.75 2.03 20.44
N ARG A 251 2.38 1.50 19.29
CA ARG A 251 1.06 1.70 18.68
C ARG A 251 0.43 0.34 18.37
N LYS A 252 -0.81 0.16 18.84
CA LYS A 252 -1.56 -1.06 18.58
C LYS A 252 -1.70 -1.30 17.08
N GLY A 253 -1.51 -2.53 16.64
CA GLY A 253 -1.62 -2.94 15.23
C GLY A 253 -0.31 -2.88 14.46
N VAL A 254 0.70 -2.16 14.92
CA VAL A 254 2.02 -2.12 14.26
C VAL A 254 2.74 -3.45 14.42
N ASN A 255 3.23 -4.00 13.28
CA ASN A 255 3.96 -5.28 13.21
C ASN A 255 5.18 -5.23 12.26
N GLY A 256 5.66 -4.04 11.94
CA GLY A 256 6.82 -3.82 11.09
C GLY A 256 6.95 -2.34 10.73
N LEU A 257 7.75 -1.94 9.75
CA LEU A 257 8.45 -2.80 8.81
C LEU A 257 9.96 -2.59 8.95
N LYS A 258 10.47 -1.31 8.83
CA LYS A 258 11.90 -1.02 8.81
C LYS A 258 12.24 0.40 9.24
N THR A 259 13.22 0.54 10.13
CA THR A 259 13.89 1.82 10.42
C THR A 259 15.03 2.06 9.44
N GLY A 260 15.27 3.33 9.11
CA GLY A 260 16.38 3.76 8.27
C GLY A 260 17.02 5.02 8.80
N ALA A 261 18.31 5.16 8.53
CA ALA A 261 19.07 6.40 8.66
C ALA A 261 20.10 6.44 7.53
N SER A 262 20.42 7.63 7.07
CA SER A 262 21.38 7.93 6.02
C SER A 262 22.13 9.18 6.41
N ASP A 263 23.41 9.25 6.10
CA ASP A 263 24.25 10.43 6.40
C ASP A 263 23.73 11.67 5.65
N GLN A 264 23.19 11.48 4.44
CA GLN A 264 22.71 12.57 3.58
C GLN A 264 21.19 12.77 3.65
N GLY A 265 20.42 11.68 3.90
CA GLY A 265 18.94 11.68 3.88
C GLY A 265 18.30 11.73 5.27
N GLY A 266 19.11 11.77 6.34
CA GLY A 266 18.60 11.82 7.71
C GLY A 266 17.85 10.55 8.12
N VAL A 267 16.88 10.72 9.02
CA VAL A 267 16.16 9.65 9.68
C VAL A 267 14.86 9.34 8.96
N SER A 268 14.58 8.07 8.77
CA SER A 268 13.42 7.57 8.00
C SER A 268 12.80 6.34 8.66
N PHE A 269 11.55 6.05 8.34
CA PHE A 269 10.84 4.89 8.87
C PHE A 269 9.75 4.42 7.91
N ILE A 270 9.58 3.12 7.82
CA ILE A 270 8.43 2.47 7.18
C ILE A 270 7.71 1.67 8.26
N ALA A 271 6.45 2.01 8.50
CA ALA A 271 5.58 1.27 9.40
C ALA A 271 4.60 0.40 8.62
N SER A 272 4.35 -0.82 9.09
CA SER A 272 3.22 -1.66 8.72
C SER A 272 2.31 -1.80 9.92
N ALA A 273 1.01 -1.51 9.75
CA ALA A 273 0.03 -1.60 10.82
C ALA A 273 -1.30 -2.18 10.32
N LYS A 274 -1.98 -2.93 11.20
CA LYS A 274 -3.38 -3.28 11.01
C LYS A 274 -4.26 -2.23 11.69
N GLU A 275 -4.91 -1.38 10.90
CA GLU A 275 -5.84 -0.32 11.34
C GLU A 275 -7.27 -0.70 10.93
N GLY A 276 -8.03 -1.31 11.83
CA GLY A 276 -9.34 -1.85 11.50
C GLY A 276 -9.26 -2.94 10.42
N GLU A 277 -9.89 -2.69 9.27
CA GLU A 277 -9.84 -3.56 8.09
C GLU A 277 -8.71 -3.22 7.12
N MET A 278 -8.04 -2.08 7.28
CA MET A 278 -6.89 -1.68 6.47
C MET A 278 -5.61 -2.35 6.94
N ARG A 279 -4.72 -2.66 6.01
CA ARG A 279 -3.29 -2.87 6.27
C ARG A 279 -2.53 -1.65 5.79
N LEU A 280 -2.34 -0.73 6.69
CA LEU A 280 -1.74 0.56 6.41
C LEU A 280 -0.22 0.47 6.40
N ILE A 281 0.39 0.92 5.31
CA ILE A 281 1.83 1.13 5.19
C ILE A 281 2.08 2.63 5.17
N THR A 282 2.90 3.10 6.10
CA THR A 282 3.24 4.53 6.24
C THR A 282 4.75 4.70 6.09
N ILE A 283 5.17 5.50 5.13
CA ILE A 283 6.57 5.77 4.79
C ILE A 283 6.85 7.23 5.07
N VAL A 284 7.79 7.49 5.96
CA VAL A 284 8.29 8.83 6.28
C VAL A 284 9.78 8.89 6.05
N LEU A 285 10.23 9.78 5.16
CA LEU A 285 11.63 9.97 4.81
C LEU A 285 12.05 11.38 5.21
N ASN A 286 13.28 11.51 5.66
CA ASN A 286 13.87 12.78 6.05
C ASN A 286 12.97 13.49 7.08
N VAL A 287 12.75 12.80 8.21
CA VAL A 287 11.86 13.24 9.30
C VAL A 287 12.41 14.50 9.96
N GLU A 288 11.54 15.46 10.21
CA GLU A 288 11.85 16.72 10.87
C GLU A 288 12.15 16.50 12.37
N ASN A 289 13.02 17.30 12.93
CA ASN A 289 13.42 17.29 14.36
C ASN A 289 14.00 15.95 14.85
N ALA A 290 14.42 15.06 13.94
CA ALA A 290 14.93 13.73 14.31
C ALA A 290 16.31 13.76 14.98
N ALA A 291 17.02 14.90 14.89
CA ALA A 291 18.28 15.10 15.61
C ALA A 291 18.07 15.41 17.10
N GLU A 292 16.96 16.06 17.43
CA GLU A 292 16.60 16.43 18.80
C GLU A 292 15.72 15.37 19.49
N ASP A 293 14.91 14.64 18.71
CA ASP A 293 13.99 13.61 19.23
C ASP A 293 14.15 12.28 18.48
N ILE A 294 14.73 11.30 19.13
CA ILE A 294 14.89 9.92 18.63
C ILE A 294 13.52 9.27 18.25
N LYS A 295 12.41 9.74 18.84
CA LYS A 295 11.07 9.23 18.60
C LYS A 295 10.35 9.95 17.46
N ALA A 296 10.90 11.05 16.92
CA ALA A 296 10.24 11.87 15.92
C ALA A 296 9.70 11.06 14.73
N ARG A 297 10.44 10.05 14.23
CA ARG A 297 10.03 9.17 13.14
C ARG A 297 8.77 8.36 13.45
N PHE A 298 8.63 7.92 14.68
CA PHE A 298 7.49 7.12 15.14
C PHE A 298 6.27 8.00 15.36
N SER A 299 6.47 9.20 15.90
CA SER A 299 5.42 10.22 16.05
C SER A 299 4.91 10.67 14.70
N ALA A 300 5.79 10.95 13.73
CA ALA A 300 5.40 11.32 12.37
C ALA A 300 4.54 10.23 11.70
N ALA A 301 4.97 8.96 11.79
CA ALA A 301 4.20 7.83 11.25
C ALA A 301 2.84 7.66 11.98
N SER A 302 2.83 7.76 13.32
CA SER A 302 1.61 7.64 14.12
C SER A 302 0.58 8.72 13.75
N ASN A 303 0.99 9.97 13.60
CA ASN A 303 0.11 11.08 13.25
C ASN A 303 -0.54 10.89 11.86
N ILE A 304 0.20 10.34 10.89
CA ILE A 304 -0.35 9.99 9.57
C ILE A 304 -1.40 8.88 9.70
N MET A 305 -1.11 7.85 10.51
CA MET A 305 -2.06 6.76 10.76
C MET A 305 -3.33 7.28 11.42
N ASP A 306 -3.23 8.20 12.39
CA ASP A 306 -4.37 8.85 13.03
C ASP A 306 -5.17 9.68 12.03
N TYR A 307 -4.49 10.46 11.18
CA TYR A 307 -5.15 11.19 10.10
C TYR A 307 -5.95 10.24 9.19
N ILE A 308 -5.35 9.12 8.78
CA ILE A 308 -6.03 8.17 7.89
C ILE A 308 -7.21 7.49 8.60
N ALA A 309 -7.03 7.03 9.84
CA ALA A 309 -8.09 6.39 10.62
C ALA A 309 -9.30 7.30 10.86
N ASN A 310 -9.08 8.61 10.97
CA ASN A 310 -10.13 9.60 11.17
C ASN A 310 -10.81 10.07 9.88
N ASN A 311 -10.19 9.83 8.71
CA ASN A 311 -10.68 10.37 7.43
C ASN A 311 -11.12 9.30 6.42
N PHE A 312 -10.79 8.01 6.64
CA PHE A 312 -11.05 6.97 5.64
C PHE A 312 -11.70 5.74 6.28
N VAL A 313 -12.53 5.06 5.50
CA VAL A 313 -13.23 3.82 5.89
C VAL A 313 -13.21 2.81 4.76
N VAL A 314 -13.12 1.52 5.11
CA VAL A 314 -13.28 0.42 4.16
C VAL A 314 -14.77 0.17 3.92
N THR A 315 -15.16 0.07 2.65
CA THR A 315 -16.52 -0.27 2.21
C THR A 315 -16.48 -1.50 1.33
N THR A 316 -17.34 -2.48 1.62
CA THR A 316 -17.50 -3.67 0.79
C THR A 316 -18.59 -3.42 -0.25
N LEU A 317 -18.23 -3.42 -1.55
CA LEU A 317 -19.14 -3.21 -2.67
C LEU A 317 -19.77 -4.50 -3.18
N ALA A 318 -19.06 -5.62 -3.08
CA ALA A 318 -19.58 -6.95 -3.37
C ALA A 318 -18.96 -7.95 -2.39
N GLU A 319 -19.78 -8.84 -1.84
CA GLU A 319 -19.33 -9.88 -0.92
C GLU A 319 -19.09 -11.20 -1.68
N GLN A 320 -18.06 -11.94 -1.26
CA GLN A 320 -17.74 -13.24 -1.84
C GLN A 320 -18.95 -14.17 -1.81
N GLY A 321 -19.24 -14.80 -2.96
CA GLY A 321 -20.30 -15.79 -3.09
C GLY A 321 -21.72 -15.21 -3.09
N LYS A 322 -21.90 -13.88 -2.91
CA LYS A 322 -23.21 -13.23 -3.01
C LYS A 322 -23.46 -12.70 -4.42
N THR A 323 -24.72 -12.76 -4.84
CA THR A 323 -25.19 -12.20 -6.11
C THR A 323 -25.02 -10.70 -6.08
N TYR A 324 -24.42 -10.17 -7.15
CA TYR A 324 -24.34 -8.74 -7.38
C TYR A 324 -25.53 -8.28 -8.23
N GLU A 325 -26.26 -7.28 -7.75
CA GLU A 325 -27.36 -6.68 -8.51
C GLU A 325 -26.86 -6.14 -9.88
N ASN A 326 -27.67 -6.24 -10.92
CA ASN A 326 -27.32 -5.84 -12.28
C ASN A 326 -26.15 -6.63 -12.93
N SER A 327 -25.84 -7.84 -12.43
CA SER A 327 -24.83 -8.73 -13.01
C SER A 327 -25.41 -9.84 -13.89
N SER A 328 -26.67 -9.69 -14.36
CA SER A 328 -27.36 -10.71 -15.16
C SER A 328 -26.74 -10.85 -16.54
N ILE A 329 -26.47 -12.07 -16.97
CA ILE A 329 -25.99 -12.42 -18.31
C ILE A 329 -26.99 -13.33 -19.02
N ALA A 330 -27.04 -13.24 -20.37
CA ALA A 330 -27.88 -14.07 -21.20
C ALA A 330 -27.24 -15.45 -21.40
N VAL A 331 -28.07 -16.51 -21.35
CA VAL A 331 -27.68 -17.90 -21.61
C VAL A 331 -28.57 -18.46 -22.72
N ILE A 332 -27.95 -18.73 -23.87
CA ILE A 332 -28.63 -19.29 -25.06
C ILE A 332 -28.79 -20.80 -24.85
N ASN A 333 -29.91 -21.36 -25.31
CA ASN A 333 -30.24 -22.78 -25.26
C ASN A 333 -30.32 -23.37 -23.83
N GLY A 334 -30.40 -22.50 -22.79
CA GLY A 334 -30.52 -22.93 -21.41
C GLY A 334 -31.96 -23.23 -20.99
N ASN A 335 -32.10 -23.99 -19.89
CA ASN A 335 -33.39 -24.13 -19.19
C ASN A 335 -33.82 -22.80 -18.54
N GLU A 336 -32.88 -21.88 -18.32
CA GLU A 336 -33.07 -20.48 -17.96
C GLU A 336 -32.35 -19.58 -18.98
N ASP A 337 -32.96 -18.45 -19.34
CA ASP A 337 -32.45 -17.53 -20.36
C ASP A 337 -31.43 -16.53 -19.81
N LYS A 338 -31.34 -16.42 -18.48
CA LYS A 338 -30.44 -15.50 -17.77
C LYS A 338 -29.94 -16.15 -16.48
N ILE A 339 -28.76 -15.71 -16.07
CA ILE A 339 -28.17 -16.08 -14.79
C ILE A 339 -27.46 -14.85 -14.20
N ASN A 340 -27.47 -14.73 -12.89
CA ASN A 340 -26.71 -13.69 -12.19
C ASN A 340 -25.27 -14.15 -11.93
N ALA A 341 -24.42 -13.16 -11.67
CA ALA A 341 -23.03 -13.37 -11.29
C ALA A 341 -22.84 -13.17 -9.77
N ILE A 342 -21.96 -13.98 -9.21
CA ILE A 342 -21.48 -13.86 -7.83
C ILE A 342 -20.00 -13.51 -7.83
N ALA A 343 -19.55 -12.75 -6.82
CA ALA A 343 -18.15 -12.37 -6.69
C ALA A 343 -17.28 -13.55 -6.22
N THR A 344 -16.08 -13.70 -6.79
CA THR A 344 -15.11 -14.74 -6.38
C THR A 344 -14.41 -14.43 -5.06
N LYS A 345 -14.34 -13.14 -4.70
CA LYS A 345 -13.84 -12.60 -3.43
C LYS A 345 -14.55 -11.28 -3.13
N ASP A 346 -14.39 -10.75 -1.92
CA ASP A 346 -14.91 -9.42 -1.60
C ASP A 346 -14.28 -8.35 -2.52
N LEU A 347 -15.12 -7.42 -3.02
CA LEU A 347 -14.66 -6.18 -3.62
C LEU A 347 -14.72 -5.09 -2.56
N LYS A 348 -13.59 -4.80 -1.96
CA LYS A 348 -13.43 -3.74 -0.96
C LYS A 348 -12.78 -2.52 -1.57
N ILE A 349 -13.24 -1.35 -1.15
CA ILE A 349 -12.69 -0.04 -1.50
C ILE A 349 -12.45 0.78 -0.24
N ILE A 350 -11.68 1.85 -0.37
CA ILE A 350 -11.52 2.82 0.70
C ILE A 350 -12.09 4.16 0.25
N GLN A 351 -12.94 4.74 1.08
CA GLN A 351 -13.61 6.03 0.84
C GLN A 351 -13.33 6.99 1.99
N ARG A 352 -13.47 8.30 1.72
CA ARG A 352 -13.49 9.30 2.80
C ARG A 352 -14.74 9.15 3.65
N ILE A 353 -14.57 9.30 4.95
CA ILE A 353 -15.70 9.33 5.91
C ILE A 353 -16.56 10.56 5.59
N GLY A 354 -17.87 10.37 5.48
CA GLY A 354 -18.82 11.44 5.15
C GLY A 354 -18.82 11.87 3.68
N SER A 355 -18.21 11.08 2.79
CA SER A 355 -18.32 11.31 1.35
C SER A 355 -19.73 10.95 0.85
N ASP A 356 -20.39 11.89 0.18
CA ASP A 356 -21.68 11.67 -0.50
C ASP A 356 -21.51 11.03 -1.90
N LEU A 357 -20.28 10.69 -2.30
CA LEU A 357 -20.00 10.09 -3.60
C LEU A 357 -20.44 8.62 -3.62
N GLU A 358 -21.43 8.30 -4.46
CA GLU A 358 -21.79 6.91 -4.71
C GLU A 358 -20.66 6.20 -5.50
N PRO A 359 -20.24 4.99 -5.06
CA PRO A 359 -19.22 4.24 -5.77
C PRO A 359 -19.64 3.87 -7.19
N LYS A 360 -18.85 4.26 -8.18
CA LYS A 360 -19.08 3.88 -9.57
C LYS A 360 -18.56 2.48 -9.83
N VAL A 361 -19.46 1.53 -9.90
CA VAL A 361 -19.14 0.11 -10.15
C VAL A 361 -19.68 -0.31 -11.53
N THR A 362 -18.85 -1.03 -12.28
CA THR A 362 -19.21 -1.51 -13.62
C THR A 362 -18.99 -3.01 -13.71
N PHE A 363 -20.03 -3.76 -14.07
CA PHE A 363 -19.92 -5.17 -14.45
C PHE A 363 -19.70 -5.27 -15.96
N LYS A 364 -18.61 -5.93 -16.36
CA LYS A 364 -18.28 -6.20 -17.77
C LYS A 364 -18.16 -7.70 -17.98
N THR A 365 -19.00 -8.24 -18.87
CA THR A 365 -18.98 -9.66 -19.25
C THR A 365 -17.81 -9.96 -20.18
N TYR A 366 -17.27 -11.19 -20.12
CA TYR A 366 -16.22 -11.63 -21.06
C TYR A 366 -16.78 -12.00 -22.45
N LYS A 367 -18.07 -12.36 -22.52
CA LYS A 367 -18.78 -12.71 -23.77
C LYS A 367 -20.13 -12.02 -23.78
N SER A 368 -20.62 -11.69 -24.97
CA SER A 368 -21.97 -11.14 -25.14
C SER A 368 -23.06 -12.13 -24.72
N ASN A 369 -22.86 -13.41 -25.02
CA ASN A 369 -23.78 -14.51 -24.70
C ASN A 369 -23.00 -15.75 -24.24
N TYR A 370 -23.61 -16.52 -23.37
CA TYR A 370 -23.15 -17.85 -22.97
C TYR A 370 -24.12 -18.91 -23.51
N LYS A 371 -23.62 -20.08 -23.90
CA LYS A 371 -24.46 -21.22 -24.34
C LYS A 371 -24.53 -22.27 -23.25
N ALA A 372 -25.71 -22.85 -23.06
CA ALA A 372 -25.89 -24.02 -22.18
C ALA A 372 -25.29 -25.29 -22.83
N PRO A 373 -24.80 -26.26 -22.02
CA PRO A 373 -24.77 -26.21 -20.58
C PRO A 373 -23.68 -25.26 -20.07
N LEU A 374 -23.98 -24.49 -19.01
CA LEU A 374 -23.04 -23.61 -18.34
C LEU A 374 -22.81 -24.14 -16.93
N ALA A 375 -21.59 -24.54 -16.64
CA ALA A 375 -21.26 -25.04 -15.31
C ALA A 375 -21.33 -23.92 -14.24
N ALA A 376 -21.71 -24.30 -13.02
CA ALA A 376 -21.63 -23.38 -11.87
C ALA A 376 -20.18 -22.90 -11.70
N ARG A 377 -20.01 -21.68 -11.18
CA ARG A 377 -18.71 -21.04 -10.94
C ARG A 377 -17.85 -20.82 -12.20
N THR A 378 -18.46 -20.82 -13.39
CA THR A 378 -17.78 -20.40 -14.60
C THR A 378 -17.48 -18.91 -14.52
N HIS A 379 -16.24 -18.48 -14.78
CA HIS A 379 -15.87 -17.07 -14.83
C HIS A 379 -16.58 -16.40 -16.02
N ILE A 380 -17.39 -15.36 -15.73
CA ILE A 380 -18.29 -14.76 -16.70
C ILE A 380 -18.07 -13.26 -16.92
N GLY A 381 -17.26 -12.63 -16.08
CA GLY A 381 -16.99 -11.20 -16.20
C GLY A 381 -16.11 -10.67 -15.09
N THR A 382 -15.97 -9.36 -15.05
CA THR A 382 -15.25 -8.61 -14.02
C THR A 382 -16.15 -7.48 -13.51
N LEU A 383 -16.20 -7.33 -12.21
CA LEU A 383 -16.77 -6.17 -11.54
C LEU A 383 -15.64 -5.24 -11.16
N SER A 384 -15.66 -4.00 -11.66
CA SER A 384 -14.59 -3.01 -11.45
C SER A 384 -15.15 -1.76 -10.80
N TYR A 385 -14.42 -1.24 -9.84
CA TYR A 385 -14.67 0.07 -9.24
C TYR A 385 -13.88 1.14 -10.00
N LYS A 386 -14.50 2.31 -10.21
CA LYS A 386 -13.84 3.51 -10.73
C LYS A 386 -13.77 4.56 -9.64
N ASP A 387 -12.57 4.81 -9.15
CA ASP A 387 -12.33 5.82 -8.12
C ASP A 387 -12.34 7.23 -8.71
N THR A 388 -13.00 8.16 -8.04
CA THR A 388 -13.07 9.58 -8.40
C THR A 388 -12.46 10.49 -7.33
N ASP A 389 -12.02 9.92 -6.19
CA ASP A 389 -11.35 10.61 -5.10
C ASP A 389 -9.91 10.09 -4.95
N LEU A 390 -9.07 10.48 -5.91
CA LEU A 390 -7.68 10.04 -5.99
C LEU A 390 -6.77 11.02 -5.25
N ILE A 391 -5.79 10.47 -4.53
CA ILE A 391 -4.64 11.18 -3.98
C ILE A 391 -3.43 10.79 -4.82
N GLY A 392 -2.72 11.79 -5.35
CA GLY A 392 -1.57 11.57 -6.24
C GLY A 392 -1.90 10.65 -7.41
N LYS A 393 -1.16 9.55 -7.54
CA LYS A 393 -1.39 8.54 -8.59
C LYS A 393 -2.61 7.64 -8.32
N GLY A 394 -3.23 7.77 -7.16
CA GLY A 394 -4.43 7.05 -6.74
C GLY A 394 -4.15 5.66 -6.20
N TYR A 395 -3.49 4.81 -6.97
CA TYR A 395 -3.17 3.43 -6.63
C TYR A 395 -1.73 3.10 -7.01
N LEU A 396 -1.10 2.19 -6.25
CA LEU A 396 0.24 1.70 -6.59
C LEU A 396 0.23 0.85 -7.85
N GLU A 397 -0.86 0.11 -8.08
CA GLU A 397 -1.06 -0.69 -9.29
C GLU A 397 -2.39 -0.32 -9.96
N LYS A 398 -3.42 -1.11 -9.75
CA LYS A 398 -4.73 -0.98 -10.42
C LYS A 398 -5.84 -0.71 -9.42
N GLU A 399 -6.86 0.01 -9.90
CA GLU A 399 -8.11 0.17 -9.17
C GLU A 399 -8.71 -1.22 -8.83
N PRO A 400 -9.41 -1.35 -7.67
CA PRO A 400 -9.98 -2.61 -7.23
C PRO A 400 -10.97 -3.22 -8.24
N SER A 401 -10.81 -4.51 -8.46
CA SER A 401 -11.72 -5.28 -9.29
C SER A 401 -11.81 -6.74 -8.81
N VAL A 402 -12.90 -7.41 -9.15
CA VAL A 402 -13.10 -8.82 -8.80
C VAL A 402 -13.66 -9.60 -9.99
N VAL A 403 -13.18 -10.82 -10.16
CA VAL A 403 -13.72 -11.77 -11.13
C VAL A 403 -15.10 -12.21 -10.65
N MET A 404 -16.06 -12.21 -11.58
CA MET A 404 -17.42 -12.65 -11.37
C MET A 404 -17.64 -14.01 -12.02
N GLN A 405 -18.36 -14.90 -11.32
CA GLN A 405 -18.65 -16.26 -11.78
C GLN A 405 -20.16 -16.53 -11.77
N SER A 406 -20.60 -17.53 -12.56
CA SER A 406 -21.99 -17.94 -12.59
C SER A 406 -22.43 -18.43 -11.20
N GLU A 407 -23.62 -17.99 -10.76
CA GLU A 407 -24.21 -18.31 -9.46
C GLU A 407 -24.51 -19.83 -9.32
N LYS A 408 -24.99 -20.43 -10.40
CA LYS A 408 -25.38 -21.84 -10.47
C LYS A 408 -25.08 -22.45 -11.84
N GLU A 409 -25.34 -23.73 -11.98
CA GLU A 409 -25.35 -24.41 -13.27
C GLU A 409 -26.62 -24.07 -14.06
N ILE A 410 -26.50 -23.92 -15.38
CA ILE A 410 -27.61 -23.86 -16.33
C ILE A 410 -27.50 -25.06 -17.26
N SER A 411 -28.48 -25.95 -17.16
CA SER A 411 -28.59 -27.13 -18.03
C SER A 411 -29.20 -26.75 -19.40
N MET A 412 -29.08 -27.66 -20.39
CA MET A 412 -29.76 -27.49 -21.68
C MET A 412 -31.24 -27.35 -21.49
N GLY A 413 -31.83 -26.43 -22.19
CA GLY A 413 -33.26 -26.25 -22.28
C GLY A 413 -33.97 -27.41 -23.00
N PHE A 414 -35.32 -27.34 -23.04
CA PHE A 414 -36.11 -28.34 -23.75
C PHE A 414 -35.74 -28.37 -25.24
N PHE A 415 -35.60 -29.55 -25.83
CA PHE A 415 -35.02 -29.76 -27.16
C PHE A 415 -35.70 -28.94 -28.28
N LEU A 416 -37.03 -28.70 -28.24
CA LEU A 416 -37.73 -27.86 -29.24
C LEU A 416 -37.33 -26.38 -29.14
N LYS A 417 -37.06 -25.87 -27.93
CA LYS A 417 -36.54 -24.50 -27.73
C LYS A 417 -35.14 -24.35 -28.32
N VAL A 418 -34.27 -25.33 -28.10
CA VAL A 418 -32.91 -25.38 -28.66
C VAL A 418 -32.95 -25.43 -30.16
N TRP A 419 -33.75 -26.38 -30.76
CA TRP A 419 -33.90 -26.53 -32.21
C TRP A 419 -34.43 -25.25 -32.87
N TRP A 420 -35.45 -24.60 -32.28
CA TRP A 420 -36.03 -23.36 -32.81
C TRP A 420 -34.99 -22.22 -32.79
N HIS A 421 -34.22 -22.10 -31.74
CA HIS A 421 -33.19 -21.07 -31.64
C HIS A 421 -32.07 -21.29 -32.69
N ASP A 422 -31.57 -22.51 -32.80
CA ASP A 422 -30.53 -22.89 -33.76
C ASP A 422 -31.06 -22.69 -35.22
N PHE A 423 -32.33 -22.96 -35.47
CA PHE A 423 -32.97 -22.69 -36.77
C PHE A 423 -33.02 -21.19 -37.07
N VAL A 424 -33.41 -20.36 -36.13
CA VAL A 424 -33.44 -18.88 -36.29
C VAL A 424 -32.02 -18.34 -36.49
N GLU A 425 -31.02 -18.82 -35.72
CA GLU A 425 -29.63 -18.43 -35.91
C GLU A 425 -29.14 -18.80 -37.31
N PHE A 426 -29.41 -20.01 -37.76
CA PHE A 426 -29.10 -20.49 -39.14
C PHE A 426 -29.71 -19.61 -40.22
N VAL A 427 -31.00 -19.25 -40.09
CA VAL A 427 -31.70 -18.37 -41.04
C VAL A 427 -31.07 -16.99 -41.09
N ASN A 428 -30.75 -16.40 -39.94
CA ASN A 428 -30.13 -15.05 -39.84
C ASN A 428 -28.69 -15.01 -40.36
N GLU A 429 -27.94 -16.14 -40.32
CA GLU A 429 -26.57 -16.19 -40.85
C GLU A 429 -26.50 -16.48 -42.35
N LYS A 430 -27.55 -17.10 -42.93
CA LYS A 430 -27.57 -17.58 -44.33
C LYS A 430 -28.41 -16.74 -45.27
N LEU A 431 -29.32 -15.90 -44.77
CA LEU A 431 -30.16 -14.96 -45.49
C LEU A 431 -29.81 -13.51 -45.19
#